data_30dd4932199575f73076f56f4fd543df
#
_entry.id   30dd4932199575f73076f56f4fd543df
#
_cell.length_a   1.000
_cell.length_b   1.000
_cell.length_c   1.000
_cell.angle_alpha   90.00
_cell.angle_beta   90.00
_cell.angle_gamma   90.00
#
_symmetry.space_group_name_H-M   'P 1'
#
loop_
_entity.id
_entity.type
_entity.pdbx_description
1 polymer ?
#
loop_
_entity_poly.entity_id
_entity_poly.type
_entity_poly.pdbx_seq_one_letter_code
_entity_poly.pdbx_strand_id
1 'polypeptide(L)'
;MPFHTNCIMLALVCSIPAIAESTSDSAASWTVRTITQSNLSASQQQVDDWREGEKSLLDVKSGVKLRTSAETSWCTIVSSLKASLGVTRDNSLDSIRVWYKATDNDLAGDVRISIPMGFAVDPFVCASFKTQITESQRLVGSSIRRTAKLWDPVISDQSMGFTYRYSASGGLMSFRTGLNLQQIRASESTVLTDDPRTPLVKELYKASAGMECACDTQYALDSLVSYTGKWLARKNIITAEAWQVALENELRIKVLSYFGIIITANLRYDETVSKRVQFKQTTMFGLMMDLK
;
A
#
# COMPACT_ATOMS: atom_id res chain seq x y z
N MET A 1 -15.23 28.34 7.97
CA MET A 1 -15.99 28.19 6.73
C MET A 1 -15.01 28.38 5.59
N PRO A 2 -14.66 27.37 4.87
CA PRO A 2 -15.24 26.99 3.61
C PRO A 2 -15.19 25.44 3.43
N PHE A 3 -16.35 24.82 3.22
CA PHE A 3 -16.50 23.35 3.08
C PHE A 3 -16.83 22.91 1.65
N HIS A 4 -16.54 23.71 0.62
CA HIS A 4 -17.07 23.44 -0.73
C HIS A 4 -16.12 22.83 -1.76
N THR A 5 -14.87 22.46 -1.40
CA THR A 5 -13.89 22.06 -2.44
C THR A 5 -13.63 20.57 -2.52
N ASN A 6 -14.09 19.74 -1.58
CA ASN A 6 -13.68 18.33 -1.50
C ASN A 6 -14.64 17.31 -2.15
N CYS A 7 -15.78 17.75 -2.66
CA CYS A 7 -16.77 16.83 -3.27
C CYS A 7 -16.53 16.53 -4.77
N ILE A 8 -15.64 17.28 -5.44
CA ILE A 8 -15.47 17.18 -6.91
C ILE A 8 -14.46 16.07 -7.30
N MET A 9 -13.61 15.63 -6.39
CA MET A 9 -12.60 14.59 -6.74
C MET A 9 -13.15 13.16 -6.88
N LEU A 10 -14.34 12.87 -6.37
CA LEU A 10 -14.92 11.52 -6.47
C LEU A 10 -15.44 11.17 -7.87
N ALA A 11 -15.70 12.17 -8.70
CA ALA A 11 -16.24 11.97 -10.05
C ALA A 11 -15.18 11.74 -11.13
N LEU A 12 -13.91 12.03 -10.85
CA LEU A 12 -12.83 11.96 -11.87
C LEU A 12 -12.20 10.58 -12.03
N VAL A 13 -12.53 9.62 -11.16
CA VAL A 13 -11.91 8.28 -11.16
C VAL A 13 -12.62 7.31 -12.13
N CYS A 14 -13.79 7.65 -12.63
CA CYS A 14 -14.57 6.75 -13.51
C CYS A 14 -14.24 6.80 -15.00
N SER A 15 -13.27 7.60 -15.45
CA SER A 15 -12.97 7.75 -16.87
C SER A 15 -11.47 7.64 -17.18
N ILE A 16 -10.86 6.51 -16.87
CA ILE A 16 -9.59 6.15 -17.52
C ILE A 16 -9.94 5.23 -18.69
N PRO A 17 -9.77 5.69 -19.95
CA PRO A 17 -10.02 4.83 -21.08
C PRO A 17 -9.05 3.63 -21.06
N ALA A 18 -9.58 2.45 -21.35
CA ALA A 18 -8.77 1.29 -21.66
C ALA A 18 -7.84 1.67 -22.83
N ILE A 19 -6.54 1.72 -22.57
CA ILE A 19 -5.55 1.95 -23.61
C ILE A 19 -5.47 0.68 -24.44
N ALA A 20 -5.87 0.81 -25.70
CA ALA A 20 -5.88 -0.25 -26.69
C ALA A 20 -4.47 -0.84 -26.92
N GLU A 21 -4.43 -2.14 -27.20
CA GLU A 21 -3.26 -2.82 -27.76
C GLU A 21 -2.76 -2.08 -29.00
N SER A 22 -1.54 -1.58 -28.94
CA SER A 22 -0.83 -1.17 -30.15
C SER A 22 0.17 -2.26 -30.52
N THR A 23 -0.13 -3.01 -31.52
CA THR A 23 0.82 -3.88 -32.21
C THR A 23 1.67 -3.03 -33.12
N SER A 24 2.95 -2.84 -32.81
CA SER A 24 3.92 -2.32 -33.77
C SER A 24 4.91 -3.42 -34.14
N ASP A 25 4.96 -3.72 -35.42
CA ASP A 25 5.93 -4.61 -36.06
C ASP A 25 7.33 -4.02 -35.94
N SER A 26 8.17 -4.58 -35.07
CA SER A 26 9.61 -4.75 -35.29
C SER A 26 10.32 -5.36 -34.08
N ALA A 27 10.98 -6.45 -34.26
CA ALA A 27 12.10 -7.09 -33.52
C ALA A 27 12.03 -7.34 -32.00
N ALA A 28 11.17 -6.70 -31.21
CA ALA A 28 10.88 -7.05 -29.82
C ALA A 28 9.41 -6.69 -29.54
N SER A 29 8.51 -7.65 -29.75
CA SER A 29 7.09 -7.44 -29.44
C SER A 29 6.89 -7.35 -27.91
N TRP A 30 6.39 -6.20 -27.46
CA TRP A 30 5.96 -6.02 -26.07
C TRP A 30 4.56 -6.59 -25.89
N THR A 31 4.40 -7.48 -24.91
CA THR A 31 3.09 -7.87 -24.43
C THR A 31 2.73 -6.98 -23.24
N VAL A 32 1.73 -6.14 -23.41
CA VAL A 32 1.28 -5.22 -22.34
C VAL A 32 -0.06 -5.68 -21.81
N ARG A 33 -0.19 -5.82 -20.49
CA ARG A 33 -1.43 -6.13 -19.81
C ARG A 33 -1.67 -5.12 -18.70
N THR A 34 -2.84 -4.49 -18.70
CA THR A 34 -3.25 -3.55 -17.66
C THR A 34 -4.50 -4.06 -16.96
N ILE A 35 -4.50 -4.04 -15.64
CA ILE A 35 -5.64 -4.42 -14.79
C ILE A 35 -5.96 -3.24 -13.89
N THR A 36 -7.18 -2.75 -13.95
CA THR A 36 -7.69 -1.72 -13.05
C THR A 36 -8.72 -2.35 -12.10
N GLN A 37 -8.53 -2.14 -10.82
CA GLN A 37 -9.44 -2.59 -9.78
C GLN A 37 -9.94 -1.39 -9.01
N SER A 38 -11.25 -1.26 -8.85
CA SER A 38 -11.86 -0.25 -8.01
C SER A 38 -12.79 -0.88 -6.99
N ASN A 39 -12.89 -0.27 -5.83
CA ASN A 39 -13.81 -0.69 -4.79
C ASN A 39 -14.41 0.50 -4.06
N LEU A 40 -15.68 0.36 -3.70
CA LEU A 40 -16.38 1.22 -2.75
C LEU A 40 -17.05 0.31 -1.72
N SER A 41 -16.67 0.44 -0.47
CA SER A 41 -17.10 -0.51 0.57
C SER A 41 -17.34 0.16 1.91
N ALA A 42 -18.25 -0.40 2.69
CA ALA A 42 -18.30 -0.23 4.12
C ALA A 42 -17.39 -1.29 4.76
N SER A 43 -16.67 -0.93 5.78
CA SER A 43 -15.73 -1.83 6.44
C SER A 43 -15.85 -1.76 7.96
N GLN A 44 -15.64 -2.92 8.58
CA GLN A 44 -15.37 -3.03 10.01
C GLN A 44 -13.90 -3.32 10.20
N GLN A 45 -13.24 -2.51 11.04
CA GLN A 45 -11.84 -2.71 11.42
C GLN A 45 -11.75 -3.23 12.84
N GLN A 46 -10.89 -4.20 13.05
CA GLN A 46 -10.41 -4.60 14.36
C GLN A 46 -8.90 -4.35 14.38
N VAL A 47 -8.45 -3.63 15.37
CA VAL A 47 -7.04 -3.25 15.54
C VAL A 47 -6.56 -3.66 16.92
N ASP A 48 -5.33 -4.14 16.98
CA ASP A 48 -4.64 -4.46 18.21
C ASP A 48 -3.19 -3.95 18.09
N ASP A 49 -2.82 -3.05 19.00
CA ASP A 49 -1.50 -2.39 19.06
C ASP A 49 -0.98 -1.78 17.72
N TRP A 50 -1.87 -1.59 16.71
CA TRP A 50 -1.48 -1.13 15.38
C TRP A 50 -0.96 0.31 15.37
N ARG A 51 -1.66 1.17 16.09
CA ARG A 51 -1.25 2.56 16.38
C ARG A 51 -1.88 2.96 17.70
N GLU A 52 -1.18 3.77 18.47
CA GLU A 52 -1.75 4.30 19.71
C GLU A 52 -3.14 4.91 19.50
N GLY A 53 -4.13 4.39 20.24
CA GLY A 53 -5.48 4.93 20.32
C GLY A 53 -6.42 4.57 19.15
N GLU A 54 -6.04 3.69 18.22
CA GLU A 54 -7.01 3.16 17.27
C GLU A 54 -7.90 2.10 17.90
N LYS A 55 -9.21 2.26 17.74
CA LYS A 55 -10.26 1.34 18.21
C LYS A 55 -10.93 0.65 17.02
N SER A 56 -11.68 -0.41 17.30
CA SER A 56 -12.55 -1.03 16.28
C SER A 56 -13.59 -0.03 15.79
N LEU A 57 -13.61 0.23 14.51
CA LEU A 57 -14.42 1.28 13.88
C LEU A 57 -15.18 0.73 12.67
N LEU A 58 -16.34 1.31 12.42
CA LEU A 58 -17.06 1.16 11.16
C LEU A 58 -16.72 2.35 10.28
N ASP A 59 -16.22 2.11 9.08
CA ASP A 59 -15.85 3.15 8.15
C ASP A 59 -16.29 2.86 6.71
N VAL A 60 -16.32 3.91 5.91
CA VAL A 60 -16.55 3.82 4.46
C VAL A 60 -15.21 4.03 3.75
N LYS A 61 -14.90 3.13 2.83
CA LYS A 61 -13.65 3.15 2.07
C LYS A 61 -13.90 3.14 0.58
N SER A 62 -13.05 3.89 -0.13
CA SER A 62 -12.94 3.84 -1.58
C SER A 62 -11.49 3.62 -1.96
N GLY A 63 -11.24 2.81 -2.97
CA GLY A 63 -9.89 2.54 -3.45
C GLY A 63 -9.86 2.23 -4.93
N VAL A 64 -8.73 2.59 -5.54
CA VAL A 64 -8.39 2.25 -6.92
C VAL A 64 -6.99 1.68 -6.93
N LYS A 65 -6.80 0.59 -7.65
CA LYS A 65 -5.51 -0.04 -7.90
C LYS A 65 -5.37 -0.26 -9.40
N LEU A 66 -4.33 0.33 -9.97
CA LEU A 66 -3.90 0.11 -11.34
C LEU A 66 -2.65 -0.76 -11.32
N ARG A 67 -2.61 -1.80 -12.14
CA ARG A 67 -1.41 -2.62 -12.33
C ARG A 67 -1.19 -2.81 -13.81
N THR A 68 0.03 -2.53 -14.26
CA THR A 68 0.47 -2.74 -15.63
C THR A 68 1.68 -3.66 -15.65
N SER A 69 1.65 -4.66 -16.50
CA SER A 69 2.82 -5.49 -16.82
C SER A 69 3.15 -5.35 -18.30
N ALA A 70 4.40 -5.13 -18.60
CA ALA A 70 4.94 -5.11 -19.94
C ALA A 70 6.09 -6.13 -20.03
N GLU A 71 6.02 -7.06 -20.96
CA GLU A 71 6.93 -8.19 -21.04
C GLU A 71 7.52 -8.32 -22.45
N THR A 72 8.83 -8.58 -22.50
CA THR A 72 9.56 -8.98 -23.72
C THR A 72 10.40 -10.20 -23.39
N SER A 73 11.10 -10.77 -24.38
CA SER A 73 12.01 -11.90 -24.17
C SER A 73 13.20 -11.58 -23.23
N TRP A 74 13.57 -10.31 -23.10
CA TRP A 74 14.75 -9.87 -22.31
C TRP A 74 14.43 -9.02 -21.09
N CYS A 75 13.17 -8.52 -20.96
CA CYS A 75 12.80 -7.63 -19.86
C CYS A 75 11.34 -7.80 -19.47
N THR A 76 11.06 -7.73 -18.18
CA THR A 76 9.71 -7.62 -17.62
C THR A 76 9.62 -6.37 -16.76
N ILE A 77 8.67 -5.50 -17.05
CA ILE A 77 8.37 -4.30 -16.27
C ILE A 77 7.00 -4.48 -15.64
N VAL A 78 6.92 -4.37 -14.33
CA VAL A 78 5.64 -4.38 -13.60
C VAL A 78 5.53 -3.07 -12.84
N SER A 79 4.45 -2.35 -13.04
CA SER A 79 4.13 -1.17 -12.26
C SER A 79 2.79 -1.31 -11.57
N SER A 80 2.65 -0.70 -10.40
CA SER A 80 1.37 -0.58 -9.72
C SER A 80 1.20 0.81 -9.11
N LEU A 81 -0.04 1.29 -9.12
CA LEU A 81 -0.45 2.50 -8.44
C LEU A 81 -1.70 2.19 -7.64
N LYS A 82 -1.69 2.52 -6.36
CA LYS A 82 -2.81 2.34 -5.45
C LYS A 82 -3.15 3.67 -4.81
N ALA A 83 -4.41 4.04 -4.86
CA ALA A 83 -4.97 5.15 -4.10
C ALA A 83 -6.11 4.61 -3.24
N SER A 84 -6.12 4.93 -1.96
CA SER A 84 -7.19 4.54 -1.04
C SER A 84 -7.54 5.68 -0.10
N LEU A 85 -8.83 5.90 0.09
CA LEU A 85 -9.38 6.88 1.00
C LEU A 85 -10.48 6.22 1.84
N GLY A 86 -10.34 6.28 3.14
CA GLY A 86 -11.34 5.81 4.09
C GLY A 86 -11.73 6.93 5.05
N VAL A 87 -12.98 6.96 5.43
CA VAL A 87 -13.52 7.96 6.36
C VAL A 87 -14.39 7.26 7.39
N THR A 88 -14.12 7.52 8.66
CA THR A 88 -14.96 7.09 9.77
C THR A 88 -15.56 8.26 10.51
N ARG A 89 -16.72 8.03 11.09
CA ARG A 89 -17.34 8.97 12.01
C ARG A 89 -16.84 8.70 13.42
N ASP A 90 -16.20 9.67 14.03
CA ASP A 90 -15.78 9.61 15.44
C ASP A 90 -16.83 10.29 16.31
N ASN A 91 -17.47 9.52 17.20
CA ASN A 91 -18.47 9.98 18.16
C ASN A 91 -17.86 10.26 19.55
N SER A 92 -16.56 10.23 19.70
CA SER A 92 -15.88 10.39 21.00
C SER A 92 -15.90 11.82 21.56
N LEU A 93 -16.34 12.79 20.74
CA LEU A 93 -16.53 14.17 21.14
C LEU A 93 -18.00 14.43 21.45
N ASP A 94 -18.26 14.89 22.67
CA ASP A 94 -19.58 15.31 23.16
C ASP A 94 -20.39 16.08 22.08
N SER A 95 -21.47 15.46 21.69
CA SER A 95 -22.74 15.94 21.09
C SER A 95 -22.78 17.10 20.09
N ILE A 96 -21.78 17.95 19.90
CA ILE A 96 -21.92 19.18 19.11
C ILE A 96 -21.12 19.16 17.81
N ARG A 97 -20.09 18.31 17.65
CA ARG A 97 -19.27 18.25 16.44
C ARG A 97 -19.10 16.83 15.95
N VAL A 98 -19.80 16.50 14.86
CA VAL A 98 -19.55 15.29 14.11
C VAL A 98 -18.17 15.44 13.46
N TRP A 99 -17.26 14.58 13.85
CA TRP A 99 -15.90 14.57 13.34
C TRP A 99 -15.70 13.40 12.38
N TYR A 100 -15.16 13.68 11.20
CA TYR A 100 -14.78 12.64 10.25
C TYR A 100 -13.26 12.49 10.25
N LYS A 101 -12.81 11.29 10.61
CA LYS A 101 -11.39 10.95 10.64
C LYS A 101 -11.05 10.13 9.39
N ALA A 102 -9.98 10.49 8.69
CA ALA A 102 -9.43 9.65 7.64
C ALA A 102 -8.83 8.36 8.24
N THR A 103 -9.30 7.20 7.81
CA THR A 103 -8.85 5.89 8.29
C THR A 103 -7.89 5.20 7.32
N ASP A 104 -8.13 5.38 6.03
CA ASP A 104 -7.20 5.03 4.97
C ASP A 104 -6.92 6.30 4.17
N ASN A 105 -5.67 6.63 3.99
CA ASN A 105 -5.26 7.86 3.32
C ASN A 105 -3.90 7.61 2.68
N ASP A 106 -3.90 6.67 1.73
CA ASP A 106 -2.67 6.17 1.14
C ASP A 106 -2.66 6.39 -0.38
N LEU A 107 -1.59 6.97 -0.87
CA LEU A 107 -1.17 6.93 -2.27
C LEU A 107 0.16 6.18 -2.31
N ALA A 108 0.20 5.07 -3.01
CA ALA A 108 1.40 4.25 -3.15
C ALA A 108 1.59 3.83 -4.60
N GLY A 109 2.83 3.85 -5.06
CA GLY A 109 3.20 3.35 -6.37
C GLY A 109 4.50 2.58 -6.33
N ASP A 110 4.62 1.59 -7.20
CA ASP A 110 5.85 0.83 -7.39
C ASP A 110 6.11 0.53 -8.85
N VAL A 111 7.38 0.45 -9.22
CA VAL A 111 7.86 -0.01 -10.51
C VAL A 111 8.97 -1.02 -10.26
N ARG A 112 8.87 -2.17 -10.88
CA ARG A 112 9.88 -3.22 -10.85
C ARG A 112 10.26 -3.60 -12.26
N ILE A 113 11.56 -3.65 -12.51
CA ILE A 113 12.17 -4.12 -13.75
C ILE A 113 12.94 -5.40 -13.41
N SER A 114 12.70 -6.48 -14.13
CA SER A 114 13.45 -7.73 -14.01
C SER A 114 13.90 -8.21 -15.38
N ILE A 115 15.09 -8.82 -15.42
CA ILE A 115 15.72 -9.29 -16.64
C ILE A 115 15.74 -10.82 -16.60
N PRO A 116 14.89 -11.50 -17.39
CA PRO A 116 14.91 -12.96 -17.48
C PRO A 116 16.26 -13.43 -18.03
N MET A 117 17.00 -14.18 -17.25
CA MET A 117 18.33 -14.70 -17.64
C MET A 117 18.30 -16.18 -18.05
N GLY A 118 17.12 -16.81 -18.05
CA GLY A 118 16.97 -18.24 -18.29
C GLY A 118 17.44 -19.14 -17.13
N PHE A 119 17.81 -18.54 -16.00
CA PHE A 119 18.13 -19.25 -14.75
C PHE A 119 16.91 -19.30 -13.83
N ALA A 120 17.05 -20.01 -12.70
CA ALA A 120 16.00 -20.09 -11.69
C ALA A 120 15.71 -18.72 -11.04
N VAL A 121 16.65 -17.78 -11.09
CA VAL A 121 16.55 -16.45 -10.49
C VAL A 121 16.88 -15.37 -11.51
N ASP A 122 16.14 -14.28 -11.48
CA ASP A 122 16.31 -13.12 -12.33
C ASP A 122 16.78 -11.91 -11.51
N PRO A 123 17.74 -11.11 -11.98
CA PRO A 123 18.07 -9.85 -11.36
C PRO A 123 16.89 -8.87 -11.50
N PHE A 124 16.71 -8.02 -10.47
CA PHE A 124 15.69 -6.98 -10.49
C PHE A 124 16.18 -5.66 -9.90
N VAL A 125 15.54 -4.60 -10.32
CA VAL A 125 15.56 -3.28 -9.69
C VAL A 125 14.11 -2.85 -9.43
N CYS A 126 13.86 -2.29 -8.27
CA CYS A 126 12.53 -1.82 -7.88
C CYS A 126 12.64 -0.43 -7.26
N ALA A 127 11.69 0.43 -7.57
CA ALA A 127 11.47 1.70 -6.89
C ALA A 127 10.02 1.79 -6.47
N SER A 128 9.77 2.26 -5.26
CA SER A 128 8.41 2.49 -4.77
C SER A 128 8.33 3.77 -3.97
N PHE A 129 7.12 4.31 -3.88
CA PHE A 129 6.82 5.43 -3.02
C PHE A 129 5.49 5.21 -2.29
N LYS A 130 5.37 5.82 -1.13
CA LYS A 130 4.14 5.89 -0.36
C LYS A 130 3.99 7.27 0.26
N THR A 131 2.78 7.84 0.17
CA THR A 131 2.45 9.15 0.75
C THR A 131 0.97 9.22 1.09
N GLN A 132 0.52 10.35 1.58
CA GLN A 132 -0.88 10.62 1.89
C GLN A 132 -1.55 11.48 0.83
N ILE A 133 -2.86 11.25 0.60
CA ILE A 133 -3.68 11.97 -0.38
C ILE A 133 -4.29 13.22 0.25
N THR A 134 -4.68 13.15 1.53
CA THR A 134 -5.39 14.23 2.22
C THR A 134 -4.76 14.56 3.56
N GLU A 135 -5.14 15.67 4.15
CA GLU A 135 -4.79 15.98 5.53
C GLU A 135 -5.36 14.95 6.50
N SER A 136 -4.52 14.55 7.43
CA SER A 136 -4.93 13.78 8.60
C SER A 136 -4.85 14.65 9.84
N GLN A 137 -5.85 14.54 10.68
CA GLN A 137 -5.95 15.31 11.92
C GLN A 137 -6.22 14.34 13.06
N ARG A 138 -5.66 14.61 14.22
CA ARG A 138 -5.86 13.84 15.45
C ARG A 138 -6.31 14.77 16.57
N LEU A 139 -7.26 14.30 17.36
CA LEU A 139 -7.62 14.97 18.59
C LEU A 139 -6.60 14.61 19.66
N VAL A 140 -5.97 15.63 20.26
CA VAL A 140 -5.07 15.50 21.41
C VAL A 140 -5.64 16.34 22.53
N GLY A 141 -6.28 15.69 23.51
CA GLY A 141 -7.09 16.39 24.52
C GLY A 141 -8.28 17.12 23.89
N SER A 142 -8.39 18.44 24.11
CA SER A 142 -9.41 19.31 23.51
C SER A 142 -8.96 19.98 22.21
N SER A 143 -7.74 19.76 21.77
CA SER A 143 -7.13 20.43 20.61
C SER A 143 -7.04 19.50 19.42
N ILE A 144 -7.39 20.01 18.23
CA ILE A 144 -7.21 19.32 16.97
C ILE A 144 -5.79 19.59 16.48
N ARG A 145 -5.00 18.53 16.37
CA ARG A 145 -3.63 18.61 15.84
C ARG A 145 -3.57 17.97 14.47
N ARG A 146 -3.02 18.68 13.49
CA ARG A 146 -2.70 18.12 12.19
C ARG A 146 -1.56 17.13 12.37
N THR A 147 -1.71 15.93 11.86
CA THR A 147 -0.72 14.84 11.95
C THR A 147 -0.06 14.55 10.61
N ALA A 148 -0.68 14.97 9.51
CA ALA A 148 -0.12 14.83 8.17
C ALA A 148 -0.85 15.73 7.19
N LYS A 149 -0.23 16.00 6.04
CA LYS A 149 -0.85 16.71 4.92
C LYS A 149 -0.56 16.00 3.60
N LEU A 150 -1.11 16.51 2.51
CA LEU A 150 -0.82 16.03 1.16
C LEU A 150 0.70 15.98 0.92
N TRP A 151 1.22 14.82 0.48
CA TRP A 151 2.64 14.56 0.27
C TRP A 151 3.53 14.63 1.53
N ASP A 152 2.96 14.45 2.72
CA ASP A 152 3.72 14.45 3.96
C ASP A 152 3.17 13.42 4.97
N PRO A 153 3.94 12.37 5.32
CA PRO A 153 5.30 12.08 4.86
C PRO A 153 5.35 11.46 3.45
N VAL A 154 6.51 11.56 2.79
CA VAL A 154 6.86 10.78 1.60
C VAL A 154 7.87 9.73 2.00
N ILE A 155 7.55 8.48 1.75
CA ILE A 155 8.45 7.33 1.93
C ILE A 155 8.80 6.82 0.54
N SER A 156 10.07 6.71 0.23
CA SER A 156 10.60 6.18 -1.02
C SER A 156 11.52 5.01 -0.71
N ASP A 157 11.31 3.89 -1.39
CA ASP A 157 12.15 2.70 -1.28
C ASP A 157 12.73 2.37 -2.64
N GLN A 158 14.03 2.08 -2.69
CA GLN A 158 14.71 1.54 -3.86
C GLN A 158 15.34 0.22 -3.46
N SER A 159 15.17 -0.81 -4.28
CA SER A 159 15.79 -2.11 -4.02
C SER A 159 16.35 -2.73 -5.30
N MET A 160 17.41 -3.52 -5.13
CA MET A 160 18.02 -4.31 -6.19
C MET A 160 18.47 -5.65 -5.64
N GLY A 161 18.37 -6.68 -6.45
CA GLY A 161 18.74 -8.03 -6.03
C GLY A 161 18.26 -9.09 -7.03
N PHE A 162 17.82 -10.21 -6.49
CA PHE A 162 17.37 -11.35 -7.27
C PHE A 162 15.94 -11.72 -6.93
N THR A 163 15.18 -12.15 -7.94
CA THR A 163 13.80 -12.63 -7.81
C THR A 163 13.71 -14.07 -8.33
N TYR A 164 13.05 -14.93 -7.57
CA TYR A 164 12.64 -16.27 -7.96
C TYR A 164 11.13 -16.27 -8.20
N ARG A 165 10.69 -16.76 -9.35
CA ARG A 165 9.27 -16.87 -9.68
C ARG A 165 8.86 -18.33 -9.76
N TYR A 166 7.82 -18.68 -9.05
CA TYR A 166 7.19 -19.97 -9.10
C TYR A 166 5.75 -19.84 -9.57
N SER A 167 5.42 -20.51 -10.65
CA SER A 167 4.08 -20.52 -11.21
C SER A 167 3.50 -21.95 -11.10
N ALA A 168 2.35 -22.08 -10.50
CA ALA A 168 1.59 -23.32 -10.42
C ALA A 168 0.18 -23.11 -10.96
N SER A 169 -0.58 -24.19 -11.15
CA SER A 169 -1.97 -24.10 -11.60
C SER A 169 -2.77 -23.20 -10.65
N GLY A 170 -3.27 -22.08 -11.17
CA GLY A 170 -4.09 -21.11 -10.42
C GLY A 170 -3.31 -20.10 -9.58
N GLY A 171 -1.95 -20.12 -9.55
CA GLY A 171 -1.22 -19.19 -8.70
C GLY A 171 0.19 -18.82 -9.16
N LEU A 172 0.63 -17.68 -8.68
CA LEU A 172 1.97 -17.13 -8.88
C LEU A 172 2.57 -16.75 -7.53
N MET A 173 3.79 -17.17 -7.27
CA MET A 173 4.59 -16.75 -6.13
C MET A 173 5.89 -16.13 -6.63
N SER A 174 6.26 -14.98 -6.09
CA SER A 174 7.50 -14.28 -6.42
C SER A 174 8.25 -14.00 -5.13
N PHE A 175 9.38 -14.62 -4.95
CA PHE A 175 10.29 -14.37 -3.83
C PHE A 175 11.43 -13.47 -4.29
N ARG A 176 11.75 -12.45 -3.51
CA ARG A 176 12.80 -11.47 -3.80
C ARG A 176 13.72 -11.32 -2.60
N THR A 177 15.01 -11.15 -2.88
CA THR A 177 16.00 -10.78 -1.86
C THR A 177 17.01 -9.82 -2.46
N GLY A 178 17.47 -8.87 -1.68
CA GLY A 178 18.42 -7.88 -2.18
C GLY A 178 18.75 -6.79 -1.17
N LEU A 179 19.42 -5.76 -1.69
CA LEU A 179 19.73 -4.54 -0.98
C LEU A 179 18.56 -3.57 -1.10
N ASN A 180 18.30 -2.81 -0.05
CA ASN A 180 17.25 -1.79 0.02
C ASN A 180 17.82 -0.47 0.54
N LEU A 181 17.38 0.62 -0.08
CA LEU A 181 17.57 2.00 0.38
C LEU A 181 16.18 2.59 0.62
N GLN A 182 15.88 2.96 1.86
CA GLN A 182 14.67 3.67 2.22
C GLN A 182 15.00 5.13 2.55
N GLN A 183 14.19 6.03 2.03
CA GLN A 183 14.27 7.46 2.31
C GLN A 183 12.90 7.93 2.79
N ILE A 184 12.88 8.64 3.90
CA ILE A 184 11.68 9.23 4.48
C ILE A 184 11.88 10.72 4.56
N ARG A 185 10.96 11.48 3.99
CA ARG A 185 10.89 12.93 4.11
C ARG A 185 9.58 13.31 4.77
N ALA A 186 9.67 14.06 5.86
CA ALA A 186 8.50 14.56 6.58
C ALA A 186 8.72 16.03 6.95
N SER A 187 7.66 16.84 6.87
CA SER A 187 7.71 18.25 7.27
C SER A 187 6.91 18.52 8.55
N GLU A 188 5.77 17.87 8.69
CA GLU A 188 4.91 17.99 9.87
C GLU A 188 4.85 16.69 10.68
N SER A 189 4.84 15.53 9.99
CA SER A 189 4.82 14.20 10.62
C SER A 189 6.23 13.70 10.95
N THR A 190 6.99 14.48 11.71
CA THR A 190 8.41 14.21 12.01
C THR A 190 8.63 12.97 12.89
N VAL A 191 7.59 12.36 13.44
CA VAL A 191 7.71 11.12 14.26
C VAL A 191 8.43 9.98 13.52
N LEU A 192 8.37 9.95 12.18
CA LEU A 192 9.04 8.92 11.38
C LEU A 192 10.51 9.24 11.06
N THR A 193 10.90 10.50 11.15
CA THR A 193 12.24 10.99 10.79
C THR A 193 13.07 11.39 12.01
N ASP A 194 12.40 11.75 13.11
CA ASP A 194 12.99 12.27 14.33
C ASP A 194 13.88 11.23 15.03
N ASP A 195 15.10 11.59 15.35
CA ASP A 195 16.03 10.74 16.12
C ASP A 195 15.89 11.08 17.61
N PRO A 196 15.44 10.14 18.45
CA PRO A 196 15.29 10.36 19.89
C PRO A 196 16.62 10.70 20.59
N ARG A 197 17.77 10.50 19.94
CA ARG A 197 19.08 10.86 20.47
C ARG A 197 19.42 12.35 20.28
N THR A 198 18.67 13.07 19.47
CA THR A 198 18.84 14.51 19.19
C THR A 198 17.60 15.33 19.55
N PRO A 199 17.15 15.35 20.83
CA PRO A 199 15.83 15.84 21.22
C PRO A 199 15.58 17.34 20.97
N LEU A 200 16.59 18.11 20.63
CA LEU A 200 16.49 19.53 20.32
C LEU A 200 16.43 19.84 18.81
N VAL A 201 16.61 18.83 17.97
CA VAL A 201 16.61 18.97 16.51
C VAL A 201 15.52 18.08 15.93
N LYS A 202 14.65 18.66 15.12
CA LYS A 202 13.66 17.90 14.35
C LYS A 202 14.26 17.54 13.00
N GLU A 203 14.53 16.26 12.81
CA GLU A 203 14.98 15.77 11.53
C GLU A 203 13.77 15.65 10.56
N LEU A 204 13.90 16.31 9.41
CA LEU A 204 12.91 16.27 8.34
C LEU A 204 13.18 15.17 7.30
N TYR A 205 14.33 14.53 7.40
CA TYR A 205 14.78 13.51 6.47
C TYR A 205 15.51 12.38 7.20
N LYS A 206 15.20 11.16 6.81
CA LYS A 206 15.88 9.95 7.28
C LYS A 206 16.17 9.06 6.08
N ALA A 207 17.41 8.58 5.97
CA ALA A 207 17.80 7.57 5.01
C ALA A 207 18.32 6.35 5.74
N SER A 208 17.94 5.17 5.28
CA SER A 208 18.40 3.89 5.81
C SER A 208 18.68 2.92 4.68
N ALA A 209 19.78 2.19 4.78
CA ALA A 209 20.13 1.15 3.82
C ALA A 209 20.28 -0.19 4.53
N GLY A 210 19.87 -1.26 3.85
CA GLY A 210 19.83 -2.56 4.45
C GLY A 210 19.60 -3.69 3.46
N MET A 211 19.19 -4.82 4.00
CA MET A 211 18.77 -5.99 3.23
C MET A 211 17.25 -6.15 3.31
N GLU A 212 16.66 -6.62 2.24
CA GLU A 212 15.25 -7.00 2.22
C GLU A 212 15.05 -8.41 1.66
N CYS A 213 14.04 -9.07 2.20
CA CYS A 213 13.43 -10.27 1.63
C CYS A 213 11.94 -10.00 1.49
N ALA A 214 11.38 -10.28 0.33
CA ALA A 214 9.96 -10.10 0.06
C ALA A 214 9.40 -11.30 -0.68
N CYS A 215 8.14 -11.63 -0.40
CA CYS A 215 7.39 -12.66 -1.11
C CYS A 215 6.02 -12.11 -1.48
N ASP A 216 5.70 -12.12 -2.76
CA ASP A 216 4.38 -11.79 -3.28
C ASP A 216 3.70 -13.08 -3.74
N THR A 217 2.48 -13.32 -3.29
CA THR A 217 1.67 -14.49 -3.66
C THR A 217 0.34 -14.05 -4.25
N GLN A 218 -0.10 -14.73 -5.29
CA GLN A 218 -1.40 -14.51 -5.92
C GLN A 218 -1.97 -15.88 -6.30
N TYR A 219 -3.14 -16.20 -5.77
CA TYR A 219 -3.84 -17.45 -6.07
C TYR A 219 -5.30 -17.16 -6.44
N ALA A 220 -5.76 -17.70 -7.56
CA ALA A 220 -7.18 -17.88 -7.85
C ALA A 220 -7.56 -19.25 -7.29
N LEU A 221 -8.19 -19.27 -6.11
CA LEU A 221 -8.64 -20.51 -5.47
C LEU A 221 -9.82 -21.08 -6.22
N ASP A 222 -10.67 -20.22 -6.76
CA ASP A 222 -11.82 -20.52 -7.61
C ASP A 222 -12.14 -19.29 -8.47
N SER A 223 -13.12 -19.39 -9.36
CA SER A 223 -13.65 -18.28 -10.16
C SER A 223 -14.21 -17.13 -9.30
N LEU A 224 -14.66 -17.45 -8.08
CA LEU A 224 -15.25 -16.51 -7.12
C LEU A 224 -14.27 -16.08 -6.02
N VAL A 225 -13.22 -16.84 -5.78
CA VAL A 225 -12.32 -16.62 -4.62
C VAL A 225 -10.89 -16.43 -5.09
N SER A 226 -10.31 -15.30 -4.71
CA SER A 226 -8.91 -15.02 -4.96
C SER A 226 -8.19 -14.57 -3.68
N TYR A 227 -6.94 -14.99 -3.57
CA TYR A 227 -6.06 -14.64 -2.46
C TYR A 227 -4.84 -13.91 -2.97
N THR A 228 -4.46 -12.84 -2.29
CA THR A 228 -3.19 -12.15 -2.47
C THR A 228 -2.48 -12.01 -1.14
N GLY A 229 -1.19 -12.33 -1.11
CA GLY A 229 -0.35 -12.18 0.08
C GLY A 229 0.92 -11.42 -0.26
N LYS A 230 1.36 -10.59 0.66
CA LYS A 230 2.64 -9.91 0.64
C LYS A 230 3.35 -10.14 1.95
N TRP A 231 4.57 -10.62 1.91
CA TRP A 231 5.46 -10.69 3.04
C TRP A 231 6.70 -9.85 2.76
N LEU A 232 7.13 -9.09 3.72
CA LEU A 232 8.30 -8.23 3.65
C LEU A 232 9.07 -8.32 4.97
N ALA A 233 10.36 -8.61 4.89
CA ALA A 233 11.29 -8.49 6.02
C ALA A 233 12.45 -7.60 5.60
N ARG A 234 12.79 -6.63 6.43
CA ARG A 234 13.90 -5.70 6.23
C ARG A 234 14.77 -5.63 7.46
N LYS A 235 16.06 -5.47 7.25
CA LYS A 235 17.02 -5.15 8.29
C LYS A 235 17.91 -4.02 7.85
N ASN A 236 17.90 -2.92 8.58
CA ASN A 236 18.83 -1.83 8.37
C ASN A 236 20.24 -2.27 8.84
N ILE A 237 21.23 -2.14 7.96
CA ILE A 237 22.62 -2.52 8.26
C ILE A 237 23.40 -1.33 8.83
N ILE A 238 23.07 -0.10 8.42
CA ILE A 238 23.81 1.10 8.79
C ILE A 238 23.52 1.51 10.24
N THR A 239 22.25 1.50 10.63
CA THR A 239 21.84 1.97 11.97
C THR A 239 21.69 0.83 12.97
N ALA A 240 21.97 -0.43 12.59
CA ALA A 240 21.79 -1.63 13.40
C ALA A 240 20.39 -1.73 14.04
N GLU A 241 19.39 -1.11 13.40
CA GLU A 241 18.00 -1.17 13.83
C GLU A 241 17.48 -2.60 13.78
N ALA A 242 16.45 -2.88 14.54
CA ALA A 242 15.78 -4.16 14.57
C ALA A 242 15.14 -4.51 13.22
N TRP A 243 14.75 -5.76 13.10
CA TRP A 243 13.99 -6.23 11.95
C TRP A 243 12.65 -5.52 11.84
N GLN A 244 12.30 -5.12 10.62
CA GLN A 244 10.96 -4.71 10.24
C GLN A 244 10.32 -5.85 9.46
N VAL A 245 9.19 -6.37 9.94
CA VAL A 245 8.45 -7.45 9.27
C VAL A 245 7.04 -6.96 9.03
N ALA A 246 6.54 -7.17 7.81
CA ALA A 246 5.17 -6.88 7.42
C ALA A 246 4.59 -8.07 6.67
N LEU A 247 3.36 -8.46 7.04
CA LEU A 247 2.53 -9.39 6.30
C LEU A 247 1.23 -8.68 5.95
N GLU A 248 0.88 -8.71 4.69
CA GLU A 248 -0.39 -8.19 4.18
C GLU A 248 -1.09 -9.32 3.43
N ASN A 249 -2.27 -9.70 3.91
CA ASN A 249 -3.07 -10.76 3.29
C ASN A 249 -4.43 -10.20 2.91
N GLU A 250 -4.89 -10.54 1.73
CA GLU A 250 -6.18 -10.15 1.20
C GLU A 250 -6.89 -11.35 0.58
N LEU A 251 -8.06 -11.66 1.08
CA LEU A 251 -8.98 -12.64 0.51
C LEU A 251 -10.16 -11.90 -0.09
N ARG A 252 -10.43 -12.12 -1.37
CA ARG A 252 -11.57 -11.57 -2.09
C ARG A 252 -12.54 -12.67 -2.43
N ILE A 253 -13.80 -12.47 -2.10
CA ILE A 253 -14.91 -13.39 -2.38
C ILE A 253 -15.95 -12.63 -3.19
N LYS A 254 -16.15 -13.00 -4.45
CA LYS A 254 -17.20 -12.46 -5.30
C LYS A 254 -18.52 -13.17 -4.95
N VAL A 255 -19.50 -12.45 -4.43
CA VAL A 255 -20.82 -12.98 -4.11
C VAL A 255 -21.75 -12.79 -5.31
N LEU A 256 -21.64 -11.65 -6.00
CA LEU A 256 -22.35 -11.32 -7.24
C LEU A 256 -21.35 -10.69 -8.22
N SER A 257 -21.78 -10.42 -9.46
CA SER A 257 -20.91 -9.85 -10.51
C SER A 257 -20.17 -8.56 -10.08
N TYR A 258 -20.82 -7.74 -9.26
CA TYR A 258 -20.26 -6.45 -8.82
C TYR A 258 -20.22 -6.30 -7.30
N PHE A 259 -20.63 -7.32 -6.55
CA PHE A 259 -20.68 -7.27 -5.09
C PHE A 259 -19.86 -8.40 -4.48
N GLY A 260 -19.11 -8.07 -3.44
CA GLY A 260 -18.28 -9.05 -2.77
C GLY A 260 -17.81 -8.64 -1.39
N ILE A 261 -17.01 -9.54 -0.85
CA ILE A 261 -16.40 -9.43 0.47
C ILE A 261 -14.90 -9.38 0.27
N ILE A 262 -14.22 -8.42 0.90
CA ILE A 262 -12.76 -8.37 0.99
C ILE A 262 -12.39 -8.48 2.46
N ILE A 263 -11.59 -9.47 2.79
CA ILE A 263 -11.03 -9.66 4.13
C ILE A 263 -9.54 -9.39 4.04
N THR A 264 -9.04 -8.41 4.78
CA THR A 264 -7.61 -8.15 4.90
C THR A 264 -7.13 -8.47 6.31
N ALA A 265 -5.95 -9.09 6.41
CA ALA A 265 -5.29 -9.36 7.67
C ALA A 265 -3.82 -8.91 7.54
N ASN A 266 -3.47 -7.86 8.25
CA ASN A 266 -2.16 -7.24 8.21
C ASN A 266 -1.48 -7.40 9.56
N LEU A 267 -0.25 -7.89 9.53
CA LEU A 267 0.61 -8.02 10.70
C LEU A 267 1.87 -7.22 10.45
N ARG A 268 2.28 -6.45 11.42
CA ARG A 268 3.49 -5.66 11.36
C ARG A 268 4.29 -5.77 12.66
N TYR A 269 5.58 -5.94 12.52
CA TYR A 269 6.54 -5.78 13.60
C TYR A 269 7.57 -4.74 13.17
N ASP A 270 7.68 -3.68 13.95
CA ASP A 270 8.62 -2.60 13.73
C ASP A 270 8.99 -2.04 15.11
N GLU A 271 10.14 -2.42 15.62
CA GLU A 271 10.58 -2.06 16.96
C GLU A 271 10.71 -0.54 17.15
N THR A 272 10.93 0.20 16.08
CA THR A 272 10.99 1.67 16.14
C THR A 272 9.62 2.30 16.44
N VAL A 273 8.53 1.58 16.16
CA VAL A 273 7.14 2.02 16.38
C VAL A 273 6.56 1.37 17.64
N SER A 274 6.73 0.05 17.79
CA SER A 274 6.22 -0.72 18.93
C SER A 274 7.06 -1.98 19.13
N LYS A 275 7.33 -2.32 20.39
CA LYS A 275 7.97 -3.60 20.77
C LYS A 275 7.03 -4.80 20.64
N ARG A 276 5.77 -4.58 20.33
CA ARG A 276 4.76 -5.62 20.14
C ARG A 276 4.43 -5.79 18.66
N VAL A 277 4.01 -6.99 18.30
CA VAL A 277 3.44 -7.25 17.00
C VAL A 277 2.11 -6.50 16.88
N GLN A 278 1.98 -5.73 15.81
CA GLN A 278 0.78 -4.95 15.51
C GLN A 278 -0.09 -5.76 14.55
N PHE A 279 -1.37 -5.87 14.84
CA PHE A 279 -2.33 -6.60 14.01
C PHE A 279 -3.49 -5.69 13.61
N LYS A 280 -3.87 -5.76 12.35
CA LYS A 280 -5.05 -5.07 11.81
C LYS A 280 -5.82 -6.00 10.91
N GLN A 281 -7.08 -6.27 11.25
CA GLN A 281 -8.02 -6.98 10.40
C GLN A 281 -9.09 -6.00 9.91
N THR A 282 -9.44 -6.13 8.63
CA THR A 282 -10.53 -5.35 8.06
C THR A 282 -11.39 -6.26 7.21
N THR A 283 -12.71 -6.24 7.44
CA THR A 283 -13.70 -6.91 6.60
C THR A 283 -14.51 -5.84 5.89
N MET A 284 -14.50 -5.87 4.58
CA MET A 284 -15.17 -4.91 3.71
C MET A 284 -16.27 -5.60 2.91
N PHE A 285 -17.43 -4.97 2.84
CA PHE A 285 -18.56 -5.40 2.03
C PHE A 285 -18.88 -4.27 1.05
N GLY A 286 -19.00 -4.57 -0.24
CA GLY A 286 -19.30 -3.50 -1.17
C GLY A 286 -19.14 -3.86 -2.64
N LEU A 287 -19.18 -2.82 -3.46
CA LEU A 287 -19.01 -2.92 -4.90
C LEU A 287 -17.53 -3.14 -5.24
N MET A 288 -17.29 -4.09 -6.12
CA MET A 288 -15.96 -4.41 -6.66
C MET A 288 -16.05 -4.46 -8.18
N MET A 289 -15.17 -3.74 -8.86
CA MET A 289 -15.07 -3.76 -10.32
C MET A 289 -13.64 -4.06 -10.73
N ASP A 290 -13.48 -5.09 -11.56
CA ASP A 290 -12.23 -5.44 -12.21
C ASP A 290 -12.38 -5.11 -13.70
N LEU A 291 -11.63 -4.13 -14.17
CA LEU A 291 -11.54 -3.79 -15.60
C LEU A 291 -10.22 -4.36 -16.14
N LYS A 292 -10.33 -5.17 -17.18
CA LYS A 292 -9.20 -5.82 -17.86
C LYS A 292 -8.90 -5.13 -19.17
#